data_f4ca0fff14dce5b7bcb2bceefd3ff36e
#
_entry.id   f4ca0fff14dce5b7bcb2bceefd3ff36e
#
_cell.length_a   1.000
_cell.length_b   1.000
_cell.length_c   1.000
_cell.angle_alpha   90.00
_cell.angle_beta   90.00
_cell.angle_gamma   90.00
#
_symmetry.space_group_name_H-M   'P 1'
#
loop_
_entity.id
_entity.type
_entity.pdbx_description
1 polymer ?
#
loop_
_entity_poly.entity_id
_entity_poly.type
_entity_poly.pdbx_seq_one_letter_code
_entity_poly.pdbx_strand_id
1 'polypeptide(L)'
;QEGGSAMANVVFGNVNPSGKLPVTFPNKLEDNPSYKYYPGDKKVFYDEGIYVGYRHYDTKNVDPLFPFGHGLSYTKFDYGSITGPSNIVSGEKIDLSITVKNSGQRKGKDVVQCYVRDLESSIDRPNKELKAFQKVTLEPNESKLIKFSLDETALSFFAPDYNSWIVEQGKFEILIGSSSRDIRSRKIINFKD
;
A
#
# COMPACT_ATOMS: atom_id res chain seq x y z
N GLN A 1 2.93 12.85 26.64
CA GLN A 1 3.64 13.92 27.35
C GLN A 1 4.52 14.75 26.42
N GLU A 2 5.19 14.15 25.44
CA GLU A 2 6.17 14.82 24.54
C GLU A 2 5.58 15.36 23.23
N GLY A 3 4.26 15.36 23.07
CA GLY A 3 3.62 15.75 21.80
C GLY A 3 3.93 17.18 21.37
N GLY A 4 4.00 18.12 22.31
CA GLY A 4 4.36 19.51 22.02
C GLY A 4 5.78 19.65 21.47
N SER A 5 6.76 19.01 22.12
CA SER A 5 8.16 19.00 21.69
C SER A 5 8.33 18.33 20.32
N ALA A 6 7.63 17.20 20.10
CA ALA A 6 7.67 16.51 18.82
C ALA A 6 7.09 17.36 17.68
N MET A 7 5.97 18.03 17.93
CA MET A 7 5.31 18.91 16.96
C MET A 7 6.20 20.12 16.63
N ALA A 8 6.78 20.78 17.65
CA ALA A 8 7.72 21.89 17.45
C ALA A 8 8.94 21.47 16.62
N ASN A 9 9.54 20.31 16.93
CA ASN A 9 10.70 19.81 16.18
C ASN A 9 10.40 19.57 14.70
N VAL A 10 9.18 19.10 14.38
CA VAL A 10 8.76 18.94 12.98
C VAL A 10 8.51 20.31 12.35
N VAL A 11 7.70 21.17 12.98
CA VAL A 11 7.31 22.48 12.41
C VAL A 11 8.51 23.39 12.16
N PHE A 12 9.48 23.42 13.08
CA PHE A 12 10.71 24.21 12.93
C PHE A 12 11.80 23.51 12.10
N GLY A 13 11.52 22.30 11.59
CA GLY A 13 12.43 21.59 10.70
C GLY A 13 13.63 20.92 11.35
N ASN A 14 13.66 20.83 12.69
CA ASN A 14 14.71 20.10 13.43
C ASN A 14 14.64 18.59 13.12
N VAL A 15 13.43 18.08 12.87
CA VAL A 15 13.18 16.69 12.48
C VAL A 15 12.41 16.67 11.17
N ASN A 16 12.91 15.92 10.19
CA ASN A 16 12.18 15.66 8.96
C ASN A 16 11.09 14.62 9.22
N PRO A 17 9.79 14.93 8.99
CA PRO A 17 8.71 13.98 9.20
C PRO A 17 8.86 12.74 8.31
N SER A 18 8.44 11.60 8.81
CA SER A 18 8.53 10.33 8.09
C SER A 18 7.42 9.34 8.47
N GLY A 19 6.41 9.83 9.19
CA GLY A 19 5.23 9.05 9.50
C GLY A 19 4.36 8.87 8.27
N LYS A 20 3.63 7.75 8.21
CA LYS A 20 2.63 7.46 7.20
C LYS A 20 1.30 7.21 7.88
N LEU A 21 0.22 7.69 7.29
CA LEU A 21 -1.12 7.46 7.82
C LEU A 21 -1.49 5.98 7.72
N PRO A 22 -1.86 5.33 8.83
CA PRO A 22 -2.28 3.92 8.83
C PRO A 22 -3.76 3.75 8.45
N VAL A 23 -4.45 4.84 8.14
CA VAL A 23 -5.86 4.89 7.76
C VAL A 23 -6.05 5.86 6.60
N THR A 24 -7.19 5.73 5.90
CA THR A 24 -7.65 6.71 4.91
C THR A 24 -8.48 7.77 5.61
N PHE A 25 -8.22 9.04 5.35
CA PHE A 25 -9.03 10.15 5.84
C PHE A 25 -10.05 10.54 4.77
N PRO A 26 -11.35 10.44 5.03
CA PRO A 26 -12.39 10.85 4.07
C PRO A 26 -12.47 12.37 3.93
N ASN A 27 -13.04 12.85 2.82
CA ASN A 27 -13.41 14.27 2.68
C ASN A 27 -14.63 14.62 3.51
N LYS A 28 -15.56 13.70 3.65
CA LYS A 28 -16.79 13.84 4.43
C LYS A 28 -17.17 12.53 5.08
N LEU A 29 -18.00 12.59 6.10
CA LEU A 29 -18.38 11.42 6.90
C LEU A 29 -19.09 10.34 6.06
N GLU A 30 -19.90 10.77 5.09
CA GLU A 30 -20.67 9.90 4.19
C GLU A 30 -19.79 9.06 3.26
N ASP A 31 -18.53 9.45 3.06
CA ASP A 31 -17.58 8.70 2.25
C ASP A 31 -17.05 7.45 2.97
N ASN A 32 -17.34 7.33 4.29
CA ASN A 32 -16.94 6.15 5.06
C ASN A 32 -17.82 4.95 4.66
N PRO A 33 -17.24 3.79 4.31
CA PRO A 33 -18.00 2.62 3.86
C PRO A 33 -19.04 2.14 4.87
N SER A 34 -18.80 2.29 6.17
CA SER A 34 -19.73 1.89 7.24
C SER A 34 -20.84 2.92 7.53
N TYR A 35 -20.78 4.12 6.95
CA TYR A 35 -21.67 5.24 7.29
C TYR A 35 -23.16 4.89 7.22
N LYS A 36 -23.60 4.21 6.15
CA LYS A 36 -24.99 3.84 5.94
C LYS A 36 -25.47 2.67 6.81
N TYR A 37 -24.57 1.99 7.49
CA TYR A 37 -24.88 0.83 8.33
C TYR A 37 -24.83 1.16 9.83
N TYR A 38 -24.27 2.31 10.20
CA TYR A 38 -24.10 2.75 11.59
C TYR A 38 -24.90 4.06 11.84
N PRO A 39 -25.56 4.20 13.00
CA PRO A 39 -25.49 3.32 14.18
C PRO A 39 -26.35 2.05 14.11
N GLY A 40 -27.20 1.90 13.10
CA GLY A 40 -28.19 0.85 13.06
C GLY A 40 -29.31 1.07 14.11
N ASP A 41 -30.36 0.25 14.07
CA ASP A 41 -31.42 0.27 15.09
C ASP A 41 -31.13 -0.81 16.16
N LYS A 42 -31.62 -2.05 15.97
CA LYS A 42 -31.38 -3.20 16.85
C LYS A 42 -30.20 -4.06 16.40
N LYS A 43 -29.79 -3.91 15.16
CA LYS A 43 -28.71 -4.67 14.52
C LYS A 43 -27.83 -3.74 13.73
N VAL A 44 -26.52 -3.98 13.76
CA VAL A 44 -25.52 -3.34 12.92
C VAL A 44 -25.03 -4.38 11.92
N PHE A 45 -25.06 -4.05 10.64
CA PHE A 45 -24.57 -4.89 9.56
C PHE A 45 -23.21 -4.41 9.11
N TYR A 46 -22.32 -5.34 8.78
CA TYR A 46 -21.00 -5.08 8.23
C TYR A 46 -21.00 -5.37 6.73
N ASP A 47 -21.94 -4.75 6.02
CA ASP A 47 -22.20 -5.01 4.58
C ASP A 47 -21.13 -4.41 3.66
N GLU A 48 -20.18 -3.62 4.20
CA GLU A 48 -18.99 -3.21 3.48
C GLU A 48 -18.06 -4.39 3.14
N GLY A 49 -18.18 -5.51 3.87
CA GLY A 49 -17.41 -6.72 3.63
C GLY A 49 -15.89 -6.47 3.66
N ILE A 50 -15.19 -6.89 2.61
CA ILE A 50 -13.73 -6.69 2.48
C ILE A 50 -13.33 -5.28 2.06
N TYR A 51 -14.31 -4.42 1.71
CA TYR A 51 -14.07 -3.06 1.24
C TYR A 51 -14.00 -2.05 2.39
N VAL A 52 -12.98 -2.19 3.23
CA VAL A 52 -12.67 -1.27 4.33
C VAL A 52 -11.43 -0.44 4.03
N GLY A 53 -11.37 0.79 4.56
CA GLY A 53 -10.25 1.71 4.37
C GLY A 53 -9.92 1.92 2.88
N TYR A 54 -8.63 1.95 2.52
CA TYR A 54 -8.18 2.23 1.15
C TYR A 54 -8.74 1.23 0.11
N ARG A 55 -9.08 -0.01 0.50
CA ARG A 55 -9.70 -0.98 -0.39
C ARG A 55 -11.04 -0.46 -0.94
N HIS A 56 -11.84 0.18 -0.07
CA HIS A 56 -13.08 0.85 -0.48
C HIS A 56 -12.79 2.05 -1.39
N TYR A 57 -12.00 3.01 -0.90
CA TYR A 57 -11.77 4.27 -1.60
C TYR A 57 -11.14 4.06 -2.99
N ASP A 58 -10.17 3.15 -3.08
CA ASP A 58 -9.46 2.89 -4.32
C ASP A 58 -10.29 2.07 -5.32
N THR A 59 -11.12 1.12 -4.84
CA THR A 59 -11.95 0.29 -5.72
C THR A 59 -13.21 1.01 -6.18
N LYS A 60 -13.83 1.81 -5.31
CA LYS A 60 -15.07 2.55 -5.64
C LYS A 60 -14.80 3.95 -6.20
N ASN A 61 -13.52 4.31 -6.43
CA ASN A 61 -13.09 5.63 -6.95
C ASN A 61 -13.60 6.81 -6.12
N VAL A 62 -13.62 6.66 -4.81
CA VAL A 62 -13.95 7.74 -3.87
C VAL A 62 -12.67 8.48 -3.51
N ASP A 63 -12.58 9.77 -3.76
CA ASP A 63 -11.39 10.56 -3.47
C ASP A 63 -11.29 10.86 -1.97
N PRO A 64 -10.22 10.44 -1.29
CA PRO A 64 -10.00 10.74 0.10
C PRO A 64 -9.32 12.11 0.29
N LEU A 65 -9.49 12.71 1.46
CA LEU A 65 -8.69 13.89 1.87
C LEU A 65 -7.20 13.52 1.97
N PHE A 66 -6.90 12.40 2.64
CA PHE A 66 -5.56 11.80 2.67
C PHE A 66 -5.67 10.29 2.48
N PRO A 67 -4.98 9.72 1.48
CA PRO A 67 -5.02 8.28 1.25
C PRO A 67 -4.24 7.51 2.32
N PHE A 68 -4.53 6.23 2.46
CA PHE A 68 -3.73 5.32 3.27
C PHE A 68 -2.25 5.36 2.84
N GLY A 69 -1.35 5.40 3.81
CA GLY A 69 0.08 5.48 3.56
C GLY A 69 0.59 6.88 3.21
N HIS A 70 -0.28 7.91 3.16
CA HIS A 70 0.13 9.29 2.92
C HIS A 70 1.07 9.79 4.01
N GLY A 71 2.04 10.60 3.64
CA GLY A 71 2.95 11.28 4.54
C GLY A 71 3.76 12.35 3.83
N LEU A 72 4.23 13.32 4.61
CA LEU A 72 5.01 14.44 4.14
C LEU A 72 6.49 14.27 4.48
N SER A 73 7.34 14.93 3.73
CA SER A 73 8.77 15.02 3.99
C SER A 73 9.32 16.37 3.50
N TYR A 74 10.37 16.84 4.14
CA TYR A 74 11.15 18.02 3.70
C TYR A 74 12.20 17.66 2.65
N THR A 75 12.21 16.43 2.15
CA THR A 75 13.04 15.98 1.04
C THR A 75 12.18 15.24 0.01
N LYS A 76 12.79 14.87 -1.12
CA LYS A 76 12.11 14.15 -2.22
C LYS A 76 12.77 12.79 -2.40
N PHE A 77 11.95 11.81 -2.76
CA PHE A 77 12.41 10.45 -3.04
C PHE A 77 11.98 10.05 -4.46
N ASP A 78 12.95 9.63 -5.25
CA ASP A 78 12.72 9.10 -6.59
C ASP A 78 12.80 7.57 -6.55
N TYR A 79 11.90 6.93 -7.27
CA TYR A 79 11.77 5.47 -7.34
C TYR A 79 12.15 5.01 -8.75
N GLY A 80 13.02 4.02 -8.83
CA GLY A 80 13.37 3.37 -10.10
C GLY A 80 12.30 2.40 -10.58
N SER A 81 12.68 1.55 -11.51
CA SER A 81 11.81 0.47 -12.00
C SER A 81 11.91 -0.76 -11.11
N ILE A 82 10.81 -1.51 -11.01
CA ILE A 82 10.76 -2.78 -10.30
C ILE A 82 11.53 -3.84 -11.11
N THR A 83 12.51 -4.48 -10.47
CA THR A 83 13.23 -5.63 -10.99
C THR A 83 12.77 -6.89 -10.26
N GLY A 84 12.63 -7.99 -10.98
CA GLY A 84 12.19 -9.29 -10.46
C GLY A 84 11.63 -10.17 -11.57
N PRO A 85 11.15 -11.37 -11.25
CA PRO A 85 10.62 -12.31 -12.22
C PRO A 85 9.39 -11.76 -12.94
N SER A 86 9.16 -12.24 -14.16
CA SER A 86 7.93 -11.95 -14.92
C SER A 86 6.99 -13.17 -14.97
N ASN A 87 7.51 -14.34 -14.66
CA ASN A 87 6.72 -15.57 -14.52
C ASN A 87 7.09 -16.21 -13.18
N ILE A 88 6.09 -16.71 -12.48
CA ILE A 88 6.18 -17.36 -11.18
C ILE A 88 5.45 -18.68 -11.28
N VAL A 89 6.05 -19.73 -10.72
CA VAL A 89 5.42 -21.05 -10.57
C VAL A 89 5.06 -21.25 -9.10
N SER A 90 4.02 -22.04 -8.85
CA SER A 90 3.60 -22.37 -7.47
C SER A 90 4.77 -22.88 -6.62
N GLY A 91 4.84 -22.41 -5.38
CA GLY A 91 5.95 -22.69 -4.45
C GLY A 91 7.18 -21.79 -4.60
N GLU A 92 7.29 -20.99 -5.65
CA GLU A 92 8.40 -20.05 -5.82
C GLU A 92 8.18 -18.74 -5.03
N LYS A 93 9.30 -18.14 -4.62
CA LYS A 93 9.29 -16.80 -4.05
C LYS A 93 9.28 -15.74 -5.14
N ILE A 94 8.57 -14.66 -4.87
CA ILE A 94 8.51 -13.48 -5.72
C ILE A 94 9.51 -12.46 -5.18
N ASP A 95 10.77 -12.59 -5.58
CA ASP A 95 11.83 -11.67 -5.16
C ASP A 95 11.85 -10.43 -6.06
N LEU A 96 11.55 -9.30 -5.45
CA LEU A 96 11.43 -8.01 -6.11
C LEU A 96 12.47 -7.04 -5.54
N SER A 97 12.96 -6.15 -6.37
CA SER A 97 13.80 -5.05 -5.91
C SER A 97 13.49 -3.76 -6.66
N ILE A 98 13.73 -2.64 -5.97
CA ILE A 98 13.57 -1.29 -6.52
C ILE A 98 14.63 -0.37 -5.89
N THR A 99 15.23 0.51 -6.67
CA THR A 99 16.13 1.53 -6.15
C THR A 99 15.32 2.75 -5.74
N VAL A 100 15.56 3.24 -4.52
CA VAL A 100 15.00 4.51 -4.02
C VAL A 100 16.15 5.47 -3.74
N LYS A 101 16.05 6.68 -4.28
CA LYS A 101 17.03 7.75 -4.16
C LYS A 101 16.42 8.94 -3.42
N ASN A 102 17.15 9.52 -2.49
CA ASN A 102 16.82 10.83 -1.95
C ASN A 102 17.39 11.90 -2.91
N SER A 103 16.51 12.52 -3.69
CA SER A 103 16.88 13.57 -4.66
C SER A 103 16.82 14.98 -4.07
N GLY A 104 16.46 15.12 -2.81
CA GLY A 104 16.45 16.41 -2.12
C GLY A 104 17.72 16.70 -1.35
N GLN A 105 17.70 17.81 -0.58
CA GLN A 105 18.87 18.37 0.09
C GLN A 105 18.96 18.01 1.58
N ARG A 106 17.98 17.26 2.10
CA ARG A 106 17.93 16.89 3.52
C ARG A 106 17.91 15.37 3.67
N LYS A 107 18.56 14.88 4.72
CA LYS A 107 18.36 13.50 5.17
C LYS A 107 16.89 13.24 5.41
N GLY A 108 16.40 12.12 4.95
CA GLY A 108 15.00 11.76 5.12
C GLY A 108 14.78 10.27 5.28
N LYS A 109 13.55 9.94 5.66
CA LYS A 109 13.07 8.55 5.73
C LYS A 109 11.79 8.44 4.92
N ASP A 110 11.66 7.35 4.18
CA ASP A 110 10.42 7.03 3.49
C ASP A 110 9.98 5.60 3.81
N VAL A 111 8.72 5.30 3.58
CA VAL A 111 8.17 3.94 3.69
C VAL A 111 7.75 3.50 2.30
N VAL A 112 8.55 2.63 1.72
CA VAL A 112 8.28 2.00 0.42
C VAL A 112 7.22 0.94 0.61
N GLN A 113 6.10 1.05 -0.09
CA GLN A 113 4.92 0.20 0.05
C GLN A 113 4.74 -0.63 -1.22
N CYS A 114 4.59 -1.95 -1.05
CA CYS A 114 4.39 -2.91 -2.12
C CYS A 114 2.97 -3.46 -2.06
N TYR A 115 2.23 -3.21 -3.13
CA TYR A 115 0.86 -3.66 -3.31
C TYR A 115 0.79 -4.71 -4.41
N VAL A 116 -0.19 -5.58 -4.34
CA VAL A 116 -0.53 -6.55 -5.36
C VAL A 116 -1.97 -6.31 -5.82
N ARG A 117 -2.18 -6.37 -7.13
CA ARG A 117 -3.47 -6.32 -7.80
C ARG A 117 -3.63 -7.56 -8.66
N ASP A 118 -4.72 -8.25 -8.51
CA ASP A 118 -5.15 -9.29 -9.43
C ASP A 118 -5.85 -8.63 -10.64
N LEU A 119 -5.44 -8.99 -11.86
CA LEU A 119 -5.99 -8.41 -13.09
C LEU A 119 -7.09 -9.29 -13.70
N GLU A 120 -7.19 -10.54 -13.31
CA GLU A 120 -8.04 -11.56 -13.96
C GLU A 120 -8.81 -12.41 -12.92
N SER A 121 -9.12 -11.84 -11.74
CA SER A 121 -9.78 -12.55 -10.64
C SER A 121 -11.18 -13.06 -11.01
N SER A 122 -11.48 -14.30 -10.64
CA SER A 122 -12.83 -14.91 -10.80
C SER A 122 -13.87 -14.35 -9.83
N ILE A 123 -13.42 -13.70 -8.75
CA ILE A 123 -14.29 -13.07 -7.75
C ILE A 123 -14.03 -11.57 -7.64
N ASP A 124 -14.97 -10.86 -7.04
CA ASP A 124 -14.78 -9.43 -6.75
C ASP A 124 -13.70 -9.25 -5.67
N ARG A 125 -12.62 -8.55 -6.02
CA ARG A 125 -11.47 -8.28 -5.15
C ARG A 125 -11.17 -6.78 -5.10
N PRO A 126 -10.54 -6.32 -4.00
CA PRO A 126 -10.03 -4.95 -3.93
C PRO A 126 -9.07 -4.65 -5.08
N ASN A 127 -9.13 -3.42 -5.60
CA ASN A 127 -8.28 -2.96 -6.68
C ASN A 127 -6.78 -3.23 -6.44
N LYS A 128 -6.35 -3.20 -5.18
CA LYS A 128 -5.00 -3.59 -4.74
C LYS A 128 -4.97 -3.86 -3.24
N GLU A 129 -3.98 -4.63 -2.81
CA GLU A 129 -3.77 -4.98 -1.42
C GLU A 129 -2.30 -4.77 -1.03
N LEU A 130 -2.06 -4.11 0.11
CA LEU A 130 -0.70 -3.98 0.67
C LEU A 130 -0.22 -5.35 1.13
N LYS A 131 0.90 -5.82 0.57
CA LYS A 131 1.50 -7.12 0.91
C LYS A 131 2.84 -6.99 1.62
N ALA A 132 3.57 -5.89 1.40
CA ALA A 132 4.81 -5.62 2.11
C ALA A 132 5.10 -4.12 2.19
N PHE A 133 5.93 -3.73 3.15
CA PHE A 133 6.48 -2.39 3.22
C PHE A 133 7.85 -2.40 3.89
N GLN A 134 8.68 -1.40 3.57
CA GLN A 134 9.99 -1.24 4.18
C GLN A 134 10.30 0.23 4.40
N LYS A 135 10.71 0.59 5.62
CA LYS A 135 11.20 1.95 5.93
C LYS A 135 12.67 2.05 5.59
N VAL A 136 13.03 3.09 4.85
CA VAL A 136 14.40 3.39 4.44
C VAL A 136 14.82 4.76 4.96
N THR A 137 16.10 4.89 5.33
CA THR A 137 16.74 6.18 5.67
C THR A 137 17.80 6.47 4.62
N LEU A 138 17.79 7.69 4.07
CA LEU A 138 18.69 8.12 3.00
C LEU A 138 19.25 9.52 3.30
N GLU A 139 20.56 9.65 3.16
CA GLU A 139 21.23 10.96 3.11
C GLU A 139 20.91 11.66 1.78
N PRO A 140 21.15 12.98 1.65
CA PRO A 140 21.03 13.68 0.37
C PRO A 140 21.82 12.98 -0.74
N ASN A 141 21.19 12.76 -1.89
CA ASN A 141 21.71 12.04 -3.07
C ASN A 141 22.01 10.55 -2.87
N GLU A 142 21.80 10.00 -1.68
CA GLU A 142 21.96 8.56 -1.42
C GLU A 142 20.89 7.76 -2.14
N SER A 143 21.28 6.58 -2.64
CA SER A 143 20.40 5.57 -3.23
C SER A 143 20.54 4.26 -2.49
N LYS A 144 19.41 3.57 -2.26
CA LYS A 144 19.40 2.19 -1.71
C LYS A 144 18.53 1.28 -2.52
N LEU A 145 18.98 0.05 -2.66
CA LEU A 145 18.21 -1.05 -3.22
C LEU A 145 17.31 -1.61 -2.12
N ILE A 146 16.01 -1.50 -2.32
CA ILE A 146 14.97 -2.07 -1.46
C ILE A 146 14.57 -3.40 -2.04
N LYS A 147 14.46 -4.42 -1.20
CA LYS A 147 14.11 -5.78 -1.61
C LYS A 147 12.84 -6.22 -0.89
N PHE A 148 11.95 -6.86 -1.63
CA PHE A 148 10.78 -7.55 -1.10
C PHE A 148 10.84 -9.00 -1.54
N SER A 149 10.58 -9.92 -0.61
CA SER A 149 10.41 -11.33 -0.91
C SER A 149 9.00 -11.72 -0.48
N LEU A 150 8.14 -11.94 -1.46
CA LEU A 150 6.77 -12.37 -1.24
C LEU A 150 6.69 -13.88 -1.56
N ASP A 151 5.76 -14.56 -0.93
CA ASP A 151 5.36 -15.90 -1.32
C ASP A 151 4.01 -15.86 -2.07
N GLU A 152 3.54 -17.00 -2.55
CA GLU A 152 2.30 -17.08 -3.30
C GLU A 152 1.06 -16.64 -2.49
N THR A 153 1.13 -16.66 -1.14
CA THR A 153 0.03 -16.18 -0.29
C THR A 153 -0.24 -14.69 -0.50
N ALA A 154 0.75 -13.94 -0.99
CA ALA A 154 0.57 -12.55 -1.38
C ALA A 154 -0.40 -12.37 -2.56
N LEU A 155 -0.58 -13.38 -3.38
CA LEU A 155 -1.49 -13.42 -4.54
C LEU A 155 -2.86 -13.98 -4.18
N SER A 156 -2.97 -14.70 -3.05
CA SER A 156 -4.15 -15.48 -2.67
C SER A 156 -5.33 -14.61 -2.24
N PHE A 157 -6.51 -15.21 -2.33
CA PHE A 157 -7.75 -14.77 -1.70
C PHE A 157 -8.42 -15.95 -0.98
N PHE A 158 -9.28 -15.63 -0.01
CA PHE A 158 -10.06 -16.66 0.66
C PHE A 158 -11.29 -17.01 -0.20
N ALA A 159 -11.42 -18.28 -0.57
CA ALA A 159 -12.52 -18.80 -1.34
C ALA A 159 -13.54 -19.48 -0.40
N PRO A 160 -14.71 -18.86 -0.14
CA PRO A 160 -15.69 -19.41 0.81
C PRO A 160 -16.20 -20.80 0.43
N ASP A 161 -16.39 -21.06 -0.85
CA ASP A 161 -16.91 -22.33 -1.36
C ASP A 161 -15.95 -23.50 -1.08
N TYR A 162 -14.66 -23.23 -1.00
CA TYR A 162 -13.62 -24.21 -0.67
C TYR A 162 -13.14 -24.11 0.78
N ASN A 163 -13.62 -23.10 1.51
CA ASN A 163 -13.16 -22.77 2.87
C ASN A 163 -11.62 -22.74 2.99
N SER A 164 -10.94 -22.17 2.00
CA SER A 164 -9.48 -22.16 1.90
C SER A 164 -8.95 -20.91 1.18
N TRP A 165 -7.67 -20.61 1.40
CA TRP A 165 -6.94 -19.63 0.61
C TRP A 165 -6.48 -20.27 -0.70
N ILE A 166 -6.78 -19.65 -1.82
CA ILE A 166 -6.38 -20.11 -3.14
C ILE A 166 -5.68 -19.00 -3.92
N VAL A 167 -4.83 -19.39 -4.85
CA VAL A 167 -4.23 -18.52 -5.87
C VAL A 167 -4.73 -19.00 -7.22
N GLU A 168 -5.21 -18.11 -8.05
CA GLU A 168 -5.62 -18.42 -9.43
C GLU A 168 -4.45 -18.16 -10.38
N GLN A 169 -4.34 -18.98 -11.42
CA GLN A 169 -3.44 -18.69 -12.53
C GLN A 169 -3.86 -17.40 -13.22
N GLY A 170 -2.91 -16.59 -13.65
CA GLY A 170 -3.24 -15.35 -14.33
C GLY A 170 -2.21 -14.25 -14.10
N LYS A 171 -2.58 -13.05 -14.48
CA LYS A 171 -1.73 -11.87 -14.39
C LYS A 171 -2.01 -11.09 -13.11
N PHE A 172 -0.92 -10.77 -12.44
CA PHE A 172 -0.93 -9.88 -11.28
C PHE A 172 -0.09 -8.64 -11.57
N GLU A 173 -0.50 -7.51 -11.04
CA GLU A 173 0.26 -6.28 -11.11
C GLU A 173 0.88 -5.99 -9.73
N ILE A 174 2.21 -5.90 -9.69
CA ILE A 174 2.96 -5.41 -8.54
C ILE A 174 3.05 -3.89 -8.66
N LEU A 175 2.66 -3.20 -7.59
CA LEU A 175 2.66 -1.74 -7.53
C LEU A 175 3.53 -1.30 -6.35
N ILE A 176 4.53 -0.47 -6.61
CA ILE A 176 5.35 0.09 -5.55
C ILE A 176 5.19 1.60 -5.52
N GLY A 177 4.97 2.14 -4.33
CA GLY A 177 4.76 3.57 -4.14
C GLY A 177 4.97 4.04 -2.70
N SER A 178 4.67 5.30 -2.46
CA SER A 178 4.79 5.94 -1.15
C SER A 178 3.46 6.03 -0.40
N SER A 179 2.35 5.74 -1.07
CA SER A 179 1.00 5.62 -0.51
C SER A 179 0.11 4.79 -1.43
N SER A 180 -1.13 4.49 -1.02
CA SER A 180 -2.08 3.75 -1.86
C SER A 180 -2.47 4.50 -3.15
N ARG A 181 -2.31 5.82 -3.19
CA ARG A 181 -2.60 6.67 -4.36
C ARG A 181 -1.35 7.22 -5.05
N ASP A 182 -0.18 7.13 -4.42
CA ASP A 182 1.09 7.58 -4.99
C ASP A 182 1.92 6.37 -5.41
N ILE A 183 1.51 5.72 -6.50
CA ILE A 183 2.19 4.57 -7.10
C ILE A 183 3.25 5.09 -8.08
N ARG A 184 4.50 4.72 -7.84
CA ARG A 184 5.69 5.20 -8.54
C ARG A 184 6.23 4.22 -9.58
N SER A 185 6.02 2.92 -9.38
CA SER A 185 6.49 1.88 -10.29
C SER A 185 5.50 0.72 -10.35
N ARG A 186 5.41 0.08 -11.53
CA ARG A 186 4.49 -1.03 -11.79
C ARG A 186 5.21 -2.13 -12.54
N LYS A 187 4.85 -3.38 -12.26
CA LYS A 187 5.35 -4.56 -12.98
C LYS A 187 4.28 -5.63 -13.04
N ILE A 188 4.06 -6.18 -14.22
CA ILE A 188 3.18 -7.33 -14.39
C ILE A 188 4.00 -8.60 -14.20
N ILE A 189 3.45 -9.54 -13.46
CA ILE A 189 3.91 -10.91 -13.31
C ILE A 189 2.80 -11.86 -13.72
N ASN A 190 3.15 -13.04 -14.19
CA ASN A 190 2.23 -14.09 -14.60
C ASN A 190 2.45 -15.31 -13.70
N PHE A 191 1.43 -15.69 -12.94
CA PHE A 191 1.45 -16.87 -12.07
C PHE A 191 0.88 -18.07 -12.82
N LYS A 192 1.58 -19.20 -12.69
CA LYS A 192 1.22 -20.51 -13.25
C LYS A 192 1.34 -21.59 -12.18
N ASP A 193 0.50 -22.60 -12.26
CA ASP A 193 0.66 -23.81 -11.46
C ASP A 193 1.82 -24.65 -11.95
#